data_d9b5c0ae04fa45cef3afa83336b8a5cc
#
_entry.id   d9b5c0ae04fa45cef3afa83336b8a5cc
#
_cell.length_a   1.000
_cell.length_b   1.000
_cell.length_c   1.000
_cell.angle_alpha   90.00
_cell.angle_beta   90.00
_cell.angle_gamma   90.00
#
_symmetry.space_group_name_H-M   'P 1'
#
loop_
_entity.id
_entity.type
_entity.pdbx_description
1 polymer ?
#
loop_
_entity_poly.entity_id
_entity_poly.type
_entity_poly.pdbx_seq_one_letter_code
_entity_poly.pdbx_strand_id
1 'polypeptide(L)'
;KDSKGLSIPYNFYNGALKVDKIPSEEAIKSNESLLRFAKYLEELQISNPSLVKFDLETLMFDIQRGMYFDSSIPQGYGVGSSGALVAAIYDEYAQDKITVLENLTRDKLLKLKKIFGEMESFFHGKSSGLDPLNSYLSIPILINSQDNIEPAGIPSQTENGKGAVFLLDSGSIGETAPMVHIFMENMKQEPFRKMLKDQFV
;
A
#
# COMPACT_ATOMS: atom_id res chain seq x y z
N LYS A 1 5.51 -16.11 9.85
CA LYS A 1 5.65 -14.95 8.96
C LYS A 1 5.76 -15.44 7.54
N ASP A 2 4.91 -15.00 6.66
CA ASP A 2 5.01 -15.27 5.23
C ASP A 2 5.94 -14.26 4.52
N SER A 3 6.21 -14.47 3.25
CA SER A 3 7.06 -13.57 2.44
C SER A 3 6.47 -12.17 2.22
N LYS A 4 5.19 -11.97 2.53
CA LYS A 4 4.45 -10.72 2.32
C LYS A 4 4.38 -9.84 3.57
N GLY A 5 4.96 -10.28 4.68
CA GLY A 5 4.95 -9.56 5.94
C GLY A 5 3.74 -9.84 6.85
N LEU A 6 2.76 -10.60 6.39
CA LEU A 6 1.66 -11.04 7.25
C LEU A 6 2.14 -12.13 8.21
N SER A 7 1.81 -11.99 9.48
CA SER A 7 2.27 -12.89 10.54
C SER A 7 1.12 -13.35 11.41
N ILE A 8 1.07 -14.64 11.67
CA ILE A 8 0.10 -15.26 12.56
C ILE A 8 0.87 -15.86 13.74
N PRO A 9 0.63 -15.37 14.98
CA PRO A 9 1.40 -15.78 16.15
C PRO A 9 1.00 -17.17 16.69
N TYR A 10 0.05 -17.85 16.04
CA TYR A 10 -0.46 -19.13 16.46
C TYR A 10 -0.13 -20.22 15.46
N ASN A 11 0.42 -21.33 15.94
CA ASN A 11 0.62 -22.53 15.15
C ASN A 11 -0.29 -23.66 15.60
N PHE A 12 -0.75 -24.49 14.66
CA PHE A 12 -1.41 -25.75 14.97
C PHE A 12 -0.36 -26.80 15.31
N TYR A 13 -0.39 -27.27 16.54
CA TYR A 13 0.45 -28.38 16.96
C TYR A 13 -0.42 -29.49 17.53
N ASN A 14 -0.34 -30.70 16.95
CA ASN A 14 -1.17 -31.86 17.33
C ASN A 14 -2.67 -31.57 17.39
N GLY A 15 -3.20 -30.81 16.44
CA GLY A 15 -4.61 -30.46 16.38
C GLY A 15 -5.09 -29.40 17.38
N ALA A 16 -4.18 -28.79 18.14
CA ALA A 16 -4.49 -27.71 19.06
C ALA A 16 -3.77 -26.41 18.65
N LEU A 17 -4.47 -25.28 18.77
CA LEU A 17 -3.88 -23.95 18.60
C LEU A 17 -2.93 -23.67 19.78
N LYS A 18 -1.65 -23.44 19.48
CA LYS A 18 -0.68 -23.00 20.46
C LYS A 18 -0.19 -21.60 20.13
N VAL A 19 -0.06 -20.77 21.15
CA VAL A 19 0.51 -19.42 21.05
C VAL A 19 2.02 -19.57 21.07
N ASP A 20 2.70 -19.21 19.99
CA ASP A 20 4.17 -19.28 19.92
C ASP A 20 4.85 -18.19 20.75
N LYS A 21 4.23 -17.01 20.83
CA LYS A 21 4.71 -15.87 21.62
C LYS A 21 3.52 -15.03 22.10
N ILE A 22 3.71 -14.34 23.22
CA ILE A 22 2.79 -13.26 23.63
C ILE A 22 2.95 -12.14 22.59
N PRO A 23 1.86 -11.71 21.91
CA PRO A 23 1.92 -10.64 20.94
C PRO A 23 2.45 -9.34 21.57
N SER A 24 3.29 -8.61 20.84
CA SER A 24 3.68 -7.27 21.25
C SER A 24 2.51 -6.29 21.16
N GLU A 25 2.61 -5.14 21.81
CA GLU A 25 1.58 -4.09 21.68
C GLU A 25 1.40 -3.63 20.23
N GLU A 26 2.48 -3.57 19.46
CA GLU A 26 2.45 -3.23 18.04
C GLU A 26 1.69 -4.30 17.23
N ALA A 27 1.91 -5.58 17.51
CA ALA A 27 1.20 -6.67 16.87
C ALA A 27 -0.31 -6.61 17.17
N ILE A 28 -0.68 -6.30 18.41
CA ILE A 28 -2.09 -6.13 18.81
C ILE A 28 -2.72 -4.95 18.06
N LYS A 29 -2.08 -3.78 18.06
CA LYS A 29 -2.56 -2.60 17.33
C LYS A 29 -2.67 -2.85 15.82
N SER A 30 -1.71 -3.56 15.26
CA SER A 30 -1.74 -3.98 13.86
C SER A 30 -2.91 -4.90 13.55
N ASN A 31 -3.17 -5.91 14.40
CA ASN A 31 -4.31 -6.82 14.27
C ASN A 31 -5.66 -6.07 14.33
N GLU A 32 -5.81 -5.14 15.29
CA GLU A 32 -7.01 -4.31 15.40
C GLU A 32 -7.22 -3.43 14.16
N SER A 33 -6.13 -2.91 13.58
CA SER A 33 -6.18 -2.16 12.32
C SER A 33 -6.62 -3.04 11.16
N LEU A 34 -6.08 -4.27 11.07
CA LEU A 34 -6.49 -5.25 10.07
C LEU A 34 -7.98 -5.61 10.18
N LEU A 35 -8.51 -5.73 11.40
CA LEU A 35 -9.94 -5.99 11.61
C LEU A 35 -10.81 -4.86 11.06
N ARG A 36 -10.43 -3.59 11.30
CA ARG A 36 -11.14 -2.43 10.73
C ARG A 36 -11.03 -2.42 9.21
N PHE A 37 -9.84 -2.73 8.68
CA PHE A 37 -9.62 -2.79 7.24
C PHE A 37 -10.45 -3.91 6.58
N ALA A 38 -10.53 -5.10 7.18
CA ALA A 38 -11.36 -6.20 6.67
C ALA A 38 -12.85 -5.83 6.58
N LYS A 39 -13.38 -5.11 7.58
CA LYS A 39 -14.76 -4.57 7.54
C LYS A 39 -14.95 -3.56 6.40
N TYR A 40 -13.97 -2.69 6.21
CA TYR A 40 -13.99 -1.76 5.07
C TYR A 40 -13.99 -2.49 3.72
N LEU A 41 -13.20 -3.57 3.57
CA LEU A 41 -13.19 -4.38 2.36
C LEU A 41 -14.54 -5.09 2.12
N GLU A 42 -15.23 -5.51 3.17
CA GLU A 42 -16.59 -6.06 3.09
C GLU A 42 -17.57 -5.00 2.55
N GLU A 43 -17.56 -3.80 3.11
CA GLU A 43 -18.37 -2.66 2.64
C GLU A 43 -18.04 -2.28 1.19
N LEU A 44 -16.75 -2.26 0.84
CA LEU A 44 -16.29 -1.99 -0.52
C LEU A 44 -16.80 -3.05 -1.50
N GLN A 45 -16.76 -4.32 -1.14
CA GLN A 45 -17.25 -5.41 -1.99
C GLN A 45 -18.77 -5.36 -2.17
N ILE A 46 -19.52 -4.94 -1.15
CA ILE A 46 -20.98 -4.74 -1.23
C ILE A 46 -21.30 -3.54 -2.12
N SER A 47 -20.62 -2.42 -1.94
CA SER A 47 -20.87 -1.18 -2.68
C SER A 47 -20.39 -1.23 -4.13
N ASN A 48 -19.34 -2.00 -4.42
CA ASN A 48 -18.76 -2.13 -5.76
C ASN A 48 -18.39 -3.58 -6.10
N PRO A 49 -19.37 -4.47 -6.28
CA PRO A 49 -19.13 -5.92 -6.42
C PRO A 49 -18.37 -6.33 -7.69
N SER A 50 -18.28 -5.43 -8.67
CA SER A 50 -17.54 -5.65 -9.91
C SER A 50 -16.05 -5.29 -9.84
N LEU A 51 -15.64 -4.60 -8.79
CA LEU A 51 -14.29 -4.08 -8.67
C LEU A 51 -13.30 -5.21 -8.35
N VAL A 52 -13.53 -5.91 -7.25
CA VAL A 52 -12.70 -7.00 -6.74
C VAL A 52 -13.52 -7.85 -5.78
N LYS A 53 -13.19 -9.12 -5.68
CA LYS A 53 -13.74 -10.04 -4.67
C LYS A 53 -12.62 -10.50 -3.75
N PHE A 54 -12.92 -10.58 -2.46
CA PHE A 54 -12.01 -11.09 -1.44
C PHE A 54 -12.56 -12.36 -0.80
N ASP A 55 -11.68 -13.25 -0.41
CA ASP A 55 -11.95 -14.32 0.53
C ASP A 55 -11.99 -13.73 1.96
N LEU A 56 -13.10 -13.08 2.27
CA LEU A 56 -13.29 -12.42 3.56
C LEU A 56 -13.40 -13.42 4.71
N GLU A 57 -13.86 -14.64 4.44
CA GLU A 57 -13.96 -15.70 5.44
C GLU A 57 -12.56 -16.10 5.93
N THR A 58 -11.65 -16.40 5.01
CA THR A 58 -10.26 -16.72 5.35
C THR A 58 -9.55 -15.53 5.99
N LEU A 59 -9.75 -14.31 5.47
CA LEU A 59 -9.16 -13.09 6.05
C LEU A 59 -9.60 -12.90 7.50
N MET A 60 -10.89 -12.99 7.78
CA MET A 60 -11.43 -12.84 9.14
C MET A 60 -10.96 -13.96 10.08
N PHE A 61 -10.88 -15.19 9.58
CA PHE A 61 -10.36 -16.32 10.34
C PHE A 61 -8.90 -16.09 10.76
N ASP A 62 -8.04 -15.60 9.85
CA ASP A 62 -6.63 -15.33 10.15
C ASP A 62 -6.47 -14.14 11.11
N ILE A 63 -7.30 -13.09 10.98
CA ILE A 63 -7.33 -11.97 11.93
C ILE A 63 -7.73 -12.46 13.32
N GLN A 64 -8.74 -13.33 13.45
CA GLN A 64 -9.16 -13.90 14.73
C GLN A 64 -8.06 -14.75 15.38
N ARG A 65 -7.19 -15.34 14.59
CA ARG A 65 -5.99 -16.05 15.05
C ARG A 65 -4.83 -15.12 15.40
N GLY A 66 -5.06 -13.81 15.41
CA GLY A 66 -4.07 -12.81 15.79
C GLY A 66 -3.13 -12.41 14.66
N MET A 67 -3.53 -12.56 13.39
CA MET A 67 -2.71 -12.08 12.27
C MET A 67 -2.40 -10.60 12.42
N TYR A 68 -1.18 -10.21 12.14
CA TYR A 68 -0.70 -8.83 12.13
C TYR A 68 0.25 -8.58 10.96
N PHE A 69 0.41 -7.32 10.60
CA PHE A 69 1.36 -6.91 9.57
C PHE A 69 2.70 -6.56 10.22
N ASP A 70 3.72 -7.35 9.93
CA ASP A 70 5.09 -7.17 10.41
C ASP A 70 5.97 -6.73 9.23
N SER A 71 6.31 -5.46 9.17
CA SER A 71 7.05 -4.86 8.08
C SER A 71 8.28 -4.10 8.57
N SER A 72 9.36 -4.18 7.80
CA SER A 72 10.55 -3.36 8.02
C SER A 72 10.40 -1.93 7.48
N ILE A 73 9.30 -1.65 6.77
CA ILE A 73 9.01 -0.30 6.26
C ILE A 73 8.50 0.55 7.42
N PRO A 74 9.19 1.65 7.77
CA PRO A 74 8.77 2.49 8.87
C PRO A 74 7.46 3.21 8.54
N GLN A 75 6.52 3.22 9.50
CA GLN A 75 5.23 3.89 9.34
C GLN A 75 5.37 5.41 9.51
N GLY A 76 4.64 6.18 8.70
CA GLY A 76 4.60 7.64 8.80
C GLY A 76 5.79 8.38 8.16
N TYR A 77 6.67 7.67 7.47
CA TYR A 77 7.83 8.28 6.77
C TYR A 77 7.59 8.49 5.26
N GLY A 78 6.37 8.30 4.78
CA GLY A 78 6.05 8.51 3.36
C GLY A 78 6.69 7.51 2.40
N VAL A 79 7.08 6.33 2.89
CA VAL A 79 7.75 5.29 2.10
C VAL A 79 6.84 4.11 1.75
N GLY A 80 5.52 4.33 1.76
CA GLY A 80 4.54 3.39 1.23
C GLY A 80 4.21 2.19 2.13
N SER A 81 4.28 2.33 3.48
CA SER A 81 3.93 1.23 4.39
C SER A 81 2.47 0.79 4.27
N SER A 82 1.52 1.72 4.08
CA SER A 82 0.10 1.40 3.79
C SER A 82 -0.05 0.68 2.46
N GLY A 83 0.66 1.14 1.43
CA GLY A 83 0.67 0.51 0.12
C GLY A 83 1.19 -0.93 0.15
N ALA A 84 2.23 -1.20 0.94
CA ALA A 84 2.74 -2.56 1.13
C ALA A 84 1.73 -3.47 1.83
N LEU A 85 1.01 -2.97 2.84
CA LEU A 85 -0.07 -3.71 3.51
C LEU A 85 -1.22 -4.01 2.53
N VAL A 86 -1.67 -3.02 1.79
CA VAL A 86 -2.75 -3.18 0.79
C VAL A 86 -2.35 -4.22 -0.26
N ALA A 87 -1.12 -4.15 -0.78
CA ALA A 87 -0.59 -5.12 -1.73
C ALA A 87 -0.56 -6.54 -1.15
N ALA A 88 -0.13 -6.70 0.10
CA ALA A 88 -0.08 -8.00 0.78
C ALA A 88 -1.49 -8.61 0.97
N ILE A 89 -2.46 -7.82 1.41
CA ILE A 89 -3.85 -8.28 1.58
C ILE A 89 -4.48 -8.64 0.23
N TYR A 90 -4.27 -7.84 -0.81
CA TYR A 90 -4.73 -8.18 -2.16
C TYR A 90 -4.11 -9.49 -2.65
N ASP A 91 -2.81 -9.64 -2.50
CA ASP A 91 -2.11 -10.83 -2.99
C ASP A 91 -2.52 -12.10 -2.22
N GLU A 92 -2.87 -12.01 -0.95
CA GLU A 92 -3.27 -13.18 -0.18
C GLU A 92 -4.75 -13.52 -0.35
N TYR A 93 -5.64 -12.50 -0.28
CA TYR A 93 -7.07 -12.75 -0.13
C TYR A 93 -7.93 -12.32 -1.32
N ALA A 94 -7.40 -11.65 -2.36
CA ALA A 94 -8.20 -11.35 -3.54
C ALA A 94 -8.45 -12.62 -4.36
N GLN A 95 -9.71 -12.80 -4.79
CA GLN A 95 -10.10 -13.82 -5.77
C GLN A 95 -9.88 -13.29 -7.18
N ASP A 96 -9.62 -14.18 -8.14
CA ASP A 96 -9.37 -13.84 -9.57
C ASP A 96 -8.32 -12.71 -9.73
N LYS A 97 -7.21 -12.84 -9.01
CA LYS A 97 -6.12 -11.84 -9.00
C LYS A 97 -5.52 -11.59 -10.37
N ILE A 98 -5.21 -10.34 -10.63
CA ILE A 98 -4.31 -9.98 -11.73
C ILE A 98 -2.89 -10.22 -11.23
N THR A 99 -2.22 -11.24 -11.74
CA THR A 99 -0.86 -11.61 -11.32
C THR A 99 0.20 -10.93 -12.20
N VAL A 100 1.36 -10.65 -11.61
CA VAL A 100 2.50 -10.00 -12.31
C VAL A 100 3.10 -10.93 -13.37
N LEU A 101 2.96 -12.25 -13.21
CA LEU A 101 3.50 -13.26 -14.12
C LEU A 101 2.71 -13.39 -15.42
N GLU A 102 1.47 -12.94 -15.46
CA GLU A 102 0.67 -12.90 -16.66
C GLU A 102 0.97 -11.64 -17.46
N ASN A 103 0.69 -11.69 -18.79
CA ASN A 103 0.86 -10.54 -19.66
C ASN A 103 0.15 -9.30 -19.08
N LEU A 104 0.93 -8.38 -18.50
CA LEU A 104 0.45 -7.21 -17.78
C LEU A 104 0.09 -6.11 -18.79
N THR A 105 -1.13 -6.15 -19.28
CA THR A 105 -1.64 -5.13 -20.20
C THR A 105 -1.92 -3.82 -19.49
N ARG A 106 -1.99 -2.73 -20.24
CA ARG A 106 -2.38 -1.42 -19.72
C ARG A 106 -3.72 -1.46 -18.98
N ASP A 107 -4.73 -2.15 -19.52
CA ASP A 107 -6.04 -2.26 -18.89
C ASP A 107 -5.97 -2.97 -17.54
N LYS A 108 -5.14 -4.02 -17.44
CA LYS A 108 -4.88 -4.72 -16.17
C LYS A 108 -4.19 -3.81 -15.15
N LEU A 109 -3.22 -3.00 -15.58
CA LEU A 109 -2.55 -2.01 -14.73
C LEU A 109 -3.53 -0.94 -14.21
N LEU A 110 -4.36 -0.39 -15.08
CA LEU A 110 -5.37 0.59 -14.71
C LEU A 110 -6.42 -0.01 -13.76
N LYS A 111 -6.83 -1.27 -14.00
CA LYS A 111 -7.73 -1.99 -13.09
C LYS A 111 -7.09 -2.20 -11.72
N LEU A 112 -5.84 -2.65 -11.65
CA LEU A 112 -5.08 -2.79 -10.40
C LEU A 112 -4.96 -1.45 -9.66
N LYS A 113 -4.56 -0.38 -10.37
CA LYS A 113 -4.48 0.97 -9.80
C LYS A 113 -5.81 1.39 -9.17
N LYS A 114 -6.93 1.14 -9.86
CA LYS A 114 -8.26 1.46 -9.34
C LYS A 114 -8.59 0.65 -8.09
N ILE A 115 -8.37 -0.67 -8.11
CA ILE A 115 -8.59 -1.55 -6.95
C ILE A 115 -7.78 -1.06 -5.76
N PHE A 116 -6.50 -0.82 -5.96
CA PHE A 116 -5.58 -0.36 -4.92
C PHE A 116 -5.92 1.03 -4.40
N GLY A 117 -6.38 1.94 -5.26
CA GLY A 117 -6.85 3.26 -4.84
C GLY A 117 -8.04 3.17 -3.89
N GLU A 118 -9.01 2.35 -4.22
CA GLU A 118 -10.18 2.12 -3.33
C GLU A 118 -9.77 1.45 -2.02
N MET A 119 -8.92 0.42 -2.06
CA MET A 119 -8.44 -0.24 -0.84
C MET A 119 -7.64 0.72 0.07
N GLU A 120 -6.71 1.48 -0.50
CA GLU A 120 -5.83 2.38 0.25
C GLU A 120 -6.57 3.62 0.77
N SER A 121 -7.72 3.95 0.19
CA SER A 121 -8.58 5.05 0.67
C SER A 121 -9.05 4.86 2.12
N PHE A 122 -9.03 3.65 2.65
CA PHE A 122 -9.21 3.37 4.07
C PHE A 122 -8.24 4.16 4.96
N PHE A 123 -6.98 4.30 4.55
CA PHE A 123 -5.93 4.95 5.35
C PHE A 123 -5.87 6.46 5.13
N HIS A 124 -6.21 6.93 3.94
CA HIS A 124 -5.93 8.30 3.49
C HIS A 124 -7.17 9.05 3.01
N GLY A 125 -8.36 8.46 3.11
CA GLY A 125 -9.63 9.03 2.62
C GLY A 125 -9.75 9.00 1.09
N LYS A 126 -8.69 9.37 0.36
CA LYS A 126 -8.60 9.26 -1.10
C LYS A 126 -7.17 8.92 -1.50
N SER A 127 -7.02 7.85 -2.26
CA SER A 127 -5.71 7.42 -2.75
C SER A 127 -5.67 7.32 -4.28
N SER A 128 -4.47 7.53 -4.84
CA SER A 128 -4.18 7.29 -6.25
C SER A 128 -4.00 5.81 -6.59
N GLY A 129 -3.75 4.95 -5.60
CA GLY A 129 -3.45 3.54 -5.75
C GLY A 129 -2.04 3.25 -6.29
N LEU A 130 -1.17 4.26 -6.38
CA LEU A 130 0.16 4.08 -6.97
C LEU A 130 1.14 3.40 -6.03
N ASP A 131 1.11 3.71 -4.73
CA ASP A 131 1.99 3.10 -3.74
C ASP A 131 1.75 1.59 -3.63
N PRO A 132 0.50 1.10 -3.43
CA PRO A 132 0.25 -0.34 -3.43
C PRO A 132 0.49 -0.98 -4.80
N LEU A 133 0.23 -0.28 -5.92
CA LEU A 133 0.54 -0.79 -7.25
C LEU A 133 2.04 -1.06 -7.40
N ASN A 134 2.88 -0.09 -7.03
CA ASN A 134 4.34 -0.23 -7.08
C ASN A 134 4.81 -1.37 -6.15
N SER A 135 4.27 -1.45 -4.93
CA SER A 135 4.59 -2.50 -3.98
C SER A 135 4.20 -3.89 -4.50
N TYR A 136 3.05 -4.02 -5.14
CA TYR A 136 2.56 -5.27 -5.69
C TYR A 136 3.36 -5.74 -6.90
N LEU A 137 3.67 -4.82 -7.83
CA LEU A 137 4.42 -5.13 -9.04
C LEU A 137 5.89 -5.41 -8.76
N SER A 138 6.46 -4.85 -7.68
CA SER A 138 7.87 -4.94 -7.32
C SER A 138 8.83 -4.51 -8.45
N ILE A 139 8.37 -3.61 -9.31
CA ILE A 139 9.13 -3.02 -10.42
C ILE A 139 8.90 -1.51 -10.46
N PRO A 140 9.89 -0.72 -10.88
CA PRO A 140 9.70 0.70 -11.11
C PRO A 140 8.62 0.95 -12.17
N ILE A 141 7.79 1.95 -11.94
CA ILE A 141 6.76 2.39 -12.88
C ILE A 141 7.00 3.83 -13.31
N LEU A 142 6.84 4.09 -14.60
CA LEU A 142 6.87 5.43 -15.17
C LEU A 142 5.44 5.93 -15.36
N ILE A 143 5.16 7.11 -14.87
CA ILE A 143 3.85 7.74 -14.97
C ILE A 143 3.99 8.95 -15.89
N ASN A 144 3.54 8.81 -17.13
CA ASN A 144 3.59 9.89 -18.13
C ASN A 144 2.34 10.77 -18.10
N SER A 145 1.20 10.24 -17.61
CA SER A 145 -0.08 10.95 -17.41
C SER A 145 -0.94 10.13 -16.45
N GLN A 146 -2.12 10.65 -16.08
CA GLN A 146 -3.03 9.95 -15.16
C GLN A 146 -3.36 8.50 -15.59
N ASP A 147 -3.37 8.25 -16.90
CA ASP A 147 -3.76 6.96 -17.48
C ASP A 147 -2.63 6.26 -18.24
N ASN A 148 -1.44 6.84 -18.29
CA ASN A 148 -0.30 6.23 -18.94
C ASN A 148 0.75 5.81 -17.91
N ILE A 149 0.65 4.56 -17.48
CA ILE A 149 1.53 3.90 -16.54
C ILE A 149 2.25 2.78 -17.28
N GLU A 150 3.56 2.80 -17.24
CA GLU A 150 4.40 1.83 -17.93
C GLU A 150 5.44 1.25 -16.97
N PRO A 151 5.78 -0.05 -17.08
CA PRO A 151 6.94 -0.58 -16.37
C PRO A 151 8.20 0.14 -16.84
N ALA A 152 9.04 0.54 -15.92
CA ALA A 152 10.33 1.16 -16.21
C ALA A 152 11.47 0.24 -15.80
N GLY A 153 12.59 0.34 -16.52
CA GLY A 153 13.82 -0.33 -16.11
C GLY A 153 14.40 0.32 -14.85
N ILE A 154 15.03 -0.49 -14.00
CA ILE A 154 15.83 0.05 -12.90
C ILE A 154 17.01 0.80 -13.53
N PRO A 155 17.22 2.08 -13.17
CA PRO A 155 18.42 2.79 -13.64
C PRO A 155 19.66 1.97 -13.30
N SER A 156 20.44 1.60 -14.30
CA SER A 156 21.69 0.88 -14.05
C SER A 156 22.65 1.80 -13.29
N GLN A 157 23.07 1.37 -12.11
CA GLN A 157 24.22 1.98 -11.46
C GLN A 157 25.46 1.53 -12.21
N THR A 158 25.93 2.34 -13.14
CA THR A 158 27.26 2.14 -13.72
C THR A 158 28.28 2.75 -12.76
N GLU A 159 29.35 2.05 -12.45
CA GLU A 159 30.45 2.53 -11.60
C GLU A 159 31.02 3.91 -12.03
N ASN A 160 30.74 4.31 -13.26
CA ASN A 160 31.13 5.60 -13.86
C ASN A 160 29.94 6.56 -14.03
N GLY A 161 28.79 6.28 -13.40
CA GLY A 161 27.61 7.14 -13.48
C GLY A 161 27.85 8.50 -12.81
N LYS A 162 27.45 9.58 -13.48
CA LYS A 162 27.58 10.96 -12.96
C LYS A 162 26.39 11.36 -12.05
N GLY A 163 25.51 10.44 -11.69
CA GLY A 163 24.33 10.70 -10.85
C GLY A 163 24.17 9.66 -9.76
N ALA A 164 23.51 10.05 -8.67
CA ALA A 164 23.14 9.17 -7.57
C ALA A 164 21.74 9.52 -7.05
N VAL A 165 21.05 8.53 -6.51
CA VAL A 165 19.78 8.71 -5.79
C VAL A 165 20.09 8.66 -4.31
N PHE A 166 19.65 9.68 -3.58
CA PHE A 166 19.83 9.78 -2.13
C PHE A 166 18.47 9.72 -1.44
N LEU A 167 18.39 8.97 -0.34
CA LEU A 167 17.27 9.03 0.58
C LEU A 167 17.63 10.03 1.70
N LEU A 168 16.85 11.10 1.82
CA LEU A 168 16.99 12.07 2.91
C LEU A 168 15.92 11.74 3.97
N ASP A 169 16.38 11.32 5.15
CA ASP A 169 15.50 11.14 6.31
C ASP A 169 15.29 12.51 6.98
N SER A 170 14.02 12.92 7.10
CA SER A 170 13.64 14.16 7.80
C SER A 170 13.80 14.05 9.33
N GLY A 171 14.01 12.86 9.86
CA GLY A 171 14.11 12.59 11.30
C GLY A 171 12.77 12.71 12.06
N SER A 172 11.66 12.88 11.35
CA SER A 172 10.33 13.02 11.97
C SER A 172 9.25 12.30 11.15
N ILE A 173 8.29 11.76 11.88
CA ILE A 173 7.07 11.18 11.28
C ILE A 173 6.21 12.33 10.74
N GLY A 174 5.77 12.23 9.49
CA GLY A 174 4.88 13.18 8.84
C GLY A 174 3.48 12.59 8.60
N GLU A 175 2.46 13.38 8.88
CA GLU A 175 1.10 13.06 8.47
C GLU A 175 0.80 13.72 7.12
N THR A 176 0.50 12.92 6.09
CA THR A 176 0.29 13.42 4.72
C THR A 176 -0.95 14.33 4.62
N ALA A 177 -2.05 13.95 5.27
CA ALA A 177 -3.32 14.67 5.11
C ALA A 177 -3.27 16.13 5.58
N PRO A 178 -2.70 16.49 6.76
CA PRO A 178 -2.53 17.89 7.17
C PRO A 178 -1.64 18.67 6.20
N MET A 179 -0.55 18.09 5.72
CA MET A 179 0.37 18.75 4.78
C MET A 179 -0.29 19.03 3.44
N VAL A 180 -1.04 18.06 2.89
CA VAL A 180 -1.83 18.26 1.66
C VAL A 180 -2.87 19.34 1.87
N HIS A 181 -3.56 19.37 3.01
CA HIS A 181 -4.54 20.42 3.33
C HIS A 181 -3.89 21.81 3.32
N ILE A 182 -2.77 21.99 4.00
CA ILE A 182 -2.02 23.26 4.03
C ILE A 182 -1.59 23.66 2.60
N PHE A 183 -1.08 22.72 1.83
CA PHE A 183 -0.70 22.97 0.44
C PHE A 183 -1.90 23.45 -0.40
N MET A 184 -3.05 22.77 -0.29
CA MET A 184 -4.26 23.13 -1.03
C MET A 184 -4.81 24.51 -0.61
N GLU A 185 -4.74 24.88 0.67
CA GLU A 185 -5.09 26.21 1.14
C GLU A 185 -4.15 27.28 0.57
N ASN A 186 -2.85 27.02 0.58
CA ASN A 186 -1.85 27.92 0.00
C ASN A 186 -2.04 28.07 -1.53
N MET A 187 -2.45 27.01 -2.23
CA MET A 187 -2.74 27.04 -3.67
C MET A 187 -3.91 27.98 -4.04
N LYS A 188 -4.76 28.38 -3.10
CA LYS A 188 -5.79 29.41 -3.31
C LYS A 188 -5.19 30.82 -3.43
N GLN A 189 -3.96 31.02 -2.96
CA GLN A 189 -3.28 32.31 -2.91
C GLN A 189 -2.41 32.52 -4.17
N GLU A 190 -2.63 33.63 -4.87
CA GLU A 190 -1.88 33.95 -6.11
C GLU A 190 -0.36 34.04 -5.90
N PRO A 191 0.16 34.69 -4.81
CA PRO A 191 1.59 34.74 -4.56
C PRO A 191 2.23 33.35 -4.46
N PHE A 192 1.57 32.40 -3.81
CA PHE A 192 2.05 31.03 -3.67
C PHE A 192 2.10 30.29 -5.02
N ARG A 193 1.04 30.40 -5.82
CA ARG A 193 1.00 29.84 -7.17
C ARG A 193 2.10 30.41 -8.07
N LYS A 194 2.36 31.71 -7.98
CA LYS A 194 3.43 32.37 -8.73
C LYS A 194 4.80 31.84 -8.30
N MET A 195 5.06 31.78 -6.99
CA MET A 195 6.30 31.23 -6.45
C MET A 195 6.57 29.80 -6.95
N LEU A 196 5.53 28.92 -6.95
CA LEU A 196 5.66 27.59 -7.47
C LEU A 196 5.99 27.55 -8.96
N LYS A 197 5.29 28.35 -9.77
CA LYS A 197 5.56 28.42 -11.22
C LYS A 197 6.99 28.85 -11.52
N ASP A 198 7.52 29.81 -10.76
CA ASP A 198 8.88 30.33 -10.95
C ASP A 198 9.96 29.29 -10.60
N GLN A 199 9.61 28.20 -9.88
CA GLN A 199 10.51 27.09 -9.54
C GLN A 199 10.50 25.95 -10.57
N PHE A 200 9.56 25.93 -11.50
CA PHE A 200 9.41 24.89 -12.53
C PHE A 200 9.91 25.35 -13.93
N VAL A 201 10.84 26.26 -13.99
CA VAL A 201 11.47 26.73 -15.25
C VAL A 201 12.76 25.95 -15.55
#